data_9c6c38c8e8df39bfe7e6524ad64981e4
#
_entry.id   9c6c38c8e8df39bfe7e6524ad64981e4
#
_cell.length_a   1.000
_cell.length_b   1.000
_cell.length_c   1.000
_cell.angle_alpha   90.00
_cell.angle_beta   90.00
_cell.angle_gamma   90.00
#
_symmetry.space_group_name_H-M   'P 1'
#
loop_
_entity.id
_entity.type
_entity.pdbx_description
1 polymer ?
#
loop_
_entity_poly.entity_id
_entity_poly.type
_entity_poly.pdbx_seq_one_letter_code
_entity_poly.pdbx_strand_id
1 'polypeptide(L)'
;EHLGETLIGELNCVACHSASAVTLGRLNSKHAPHLGAQGVPLTPQFIRNYLNDPHSEGMGRTMPDRLHGLAGSEKEAVVESLVHYLISMQADEHGAKTGLDEFKLENGRQLFHTVGCVSCHSPQETPAELEGTAIKGPTFPAAGVGDRFAGDSIPLGDLARKTSVTALAKFLEDPLASRPSGRMPSLGLSSSEAKSIAMYIARGQATG
;
A
#
# COMPACT_ATOMS: atom_id res chain seq x y z
N GLU A 1 1.93 -12.32 30.52
CA GLU A 1 2.94 -11.26 30.34
C GLU A 1 3.38 -11.14 28.86
N HIS A 2 3.75 -12.25 28.20
CA HIS A 2 4.20 -12.24 26.81
C HIS A 2 3.18 -11.68 25.81
N LEU A 3 1.87 -11.95 26.00
CA LEU A 3 0.84 -11.43 25.10
C LEU A 3 0.76 -9.89 25.15
N GLY A 4 0.87 -9.30 26.35
CA GLY A 4 0.87 -7.84 26.50
C GLY A 4 2.10 -7.20 25.84
N GLU A 5 3.27 -7.80 25.95
CA GLU A 5 4.50 -7.36 25.32
C GLU A 5 4.38 -7.43 23.78
N THR A 6 3.84 -8.55 23.27
CA THR A 6 3.55 -8.70 21.84
C THR A 6 2.60 -7.62 21.34
N LEU A 7 1.50 -7.37 22.07
CA LEU A 7 0.52 -6.34 21.69
C LEU A 7 1.12 -4.93 21.72
N ILE A 8 1.96 -4.58 22.68
CA ILE A 8 2.66 -3.28 22.73
C ILE A 8 3.53 -3.11 21.48
N GLY A 9 4.25 -4.17 21.04
CA GLY A 9 5.04 -4.17 19.82
C GLY A 9 4.16 -4.09 18.56
N GLU A 10 3.13 -4.94 18.46
CA GLU A 10 2.26 -4.99 17.27
C GLU A 10 1.45 -3.70 17.07
N LEU A 11 0.94 -3.12 18.14
CA LEU A 11 0.20 -1.85 18.12
C LEU A 11 1.12 -0.61 18.09
N ASN A 12 2.44 -0.82 18.16
CA ASN A 12 3.46 0.23 18.10
C ASN A 12 3.28 1.32 19.17
N CYS A 13 2.87 0.96 20.40
CA CYS A 13 2.60 1.92 21.46
C CYS A 13 3.81 2.78 21.80
N VAL A 14 5.02 2.22 21.65
CA VAL A 14 6.29 2.91 21.91
C VAL A 14 6.66 4.00 20.91
N ALA A 15 5.94 4.11 19.80
CA ALA A 15 6.08 5.25 18.89
C ALA A 15 5.66 6.58 19.55
N CYS A 16 4.78 6.53 20.55
CA CYS A 16 4.27 7.70 21.29
C CYS A 16 4.53 7.64 22.80
N HIS A 17 4.70 6.45 23.36
CA HIS A 17 4.93 6.25 24.79
C HIS A 17 6.37 5.87 25.08
N SER A 18 6.99 6.53 26.06
CA SER A 18 8.33 6.19 26.51
C SER A 18 8.33 4.82 27.20
N ALA A 19 9.34 4.03 26.95
CA ALA A 19 9.56 2.76 27.60
C ALA A 19 11.01 2.63 28.08
N SER A 20 11.26 1.73 29.04
CA SER A 20 12.63 1.47 29.51
C SER A 20 13.48 0.86 28.39
N ALA A 21 14.80 1.04 28.46
CA ALA A 21 15.73 0.41 27.50
C ALA A 21 15.59 -1.13 27.45
N VAL A 22 15.28 -1.74 28.59
CA VAL A 22 15.04 -3.20 28.69
C VAL A 22 13.79 -3.58 27.90
N THR A 23 12.70 -2.82 28.03
CA THR A 23 11.45 -3.04 27.28
C THR A 23 11.68 -2.84 25.79
N LEU A 24 12.31 -1.74 25.40
CA LEU A 24 12.61 -1.42 23.99
C LEU A 24 13.49 -2.49 23.34
N GLY A 25 14.45 -3.07 24.06
CA GLY A 25 15.31 -4.15 23.55
C GLY A 25 14.59 -5.48 23.28
N ARG A 26 13.37 -5.66 23.81
CA ARG A 26 12.53 -6.84 23.57
C ARG A 26 11.48 -6.65 22.49
N LEU A 27 11.11 -5.40 22.22
CA LEU A 27 10.09 -5.07 21.22
C LEU A 27 10.70 -5.00 19.83
N ASN A 28 10.01 -5.56 18.86
CA ASN A 28 10.33 -5.29 17.46
C ASN A 28 9.98 -3.83 17.16
N SER A 29 11.00 -3.01 16.94
CA SER A 29 10.78 -1.61 16.58
C SER A 29 10.06 -1.51 15.24
N LYS A 30 8.91 -0.86 15.20
CA LYS A 30 8.18 -0.56 13.98
C LYS A 30 8.34 0.92 13.65
N HIS A 31 9.04 1.18 12.56
CA HIS A 31 9.20 2.53 12.05
C HIS A 31 7.97 2.95 11.23
N ALA A 32 7.55 4.19 11.39
CA ALA A 32 6.53 4.76 10.52
C ALA A 32 7.03 4.86 9.07
N PRO A 33 6.13 4.84 8.07
CA PRO A 33 6.51 5.13 6.69
C PRO A 33 7.20 6.48 6.56
N HIS A 34 8.17 6.57 5.65
CA HIS A 34 8.80 7.86 5.35
C HIS A 34 7.80 8.83 4.73
N LEU A 35 7.85 10.08 5.17
CA LEU A 35 7.13 11.20 4.58
C LEU A 35 8.07 12.00 3.65
N GLY A 36 7.49 12.73 2.71
CA GLY A 36 8.27 13.56 1.78
C GLY A 36 8.98 12.75 0.69
N ALA A 37 10.17 13.23 0.28
CA ALA A 37 10.90 12.71 -0.89
C ALA A 37 11.33 11.24 -0.79
N GLN A 38 11.45 10.69 0.41
CA GLN A 38 11.77 9.27 0.63
C GLN A 38 10.54 8.38 0.73
N GLY A 39 9.35 8.99 0.85
CA GLY A 39 8.08 8.28 0.89
C GLY A 39 7.55 7.97 -0.51
N VAL A 40 6.50 7.16 -0.57
CA VAL A 40 5.74 6.98 -1.81
C VAL A 40 4.92 8.24 -2.05
N PRO A 41 5.08 8.94 -3.18
CA PRO A 41 4.25 10.10 -3.49
C PRO A 41 2.77 9.73 -3.52
N LEU A 42 1.97 10.49 -2.79
CA LEU A 42 0.54 10.28 -2.61
C LEU A 42 -0.24 11.44 -3.22
N THR A 43 -1.40 11.17 -3.78
CA THR A 43 -2.26 12.23 -4.31
C THR A 43 -2.83 13.09 -3.18
N PRO A 44 -3.08 14.40 -3.40
CA PRO A 44 -3.71 15.28 -2.41
C PRO A 44 -5.05 14.73 -1.92
N GLN A 45 -5.84 14.15 -2.82
CA GLN A 45 -7.15 13.60 -2.47
C GLN A 45 -7.04 12.37 -1.57
N PHE A 46 -6.07 11.49 -1.83
CA PHE A 46 -5.82 10.34 -0.96
C PHE A 46 -5.41 10.80 0.45
N ILE A 47 -4.47 11.75 0.54
CA ILE A 47 -4.01 12.27 1.85
C ILE A 47 -5.19 12.89 2.60
N ARG A 48 -6.02 13.70 1.93
CA ARG A 48 -7.21 14.33 2.51
C ARG A 48 -8.16 13.29 3.10
N ASN A 49 -8.53 12.30 2.30
CA ASN A 49 -9.43 11.24 2.75
C ASN A 49 -8.84 10.46 3.92
N TYR A 50 -7.55 10.12 3.84
CA TYR A 50 -6.87 9.36 4.86
C TYR A 50 -6.73 10.11 6.20
N LEU A 51 -6.47 11.42 6.17
CA LEU A 51 -6.41 12.24 7.38
C LEU A 51 -7.78 12.45 8.01
N ASN A 52 -8.85 12.48 7.20
CA ASN A 52 -10.22 12.57 7.71
C ASN A 52 -10.69 11.29 8.39
N ASP A 53 -10.32 10.12 7.86
CA ASP A 53 -10.64 8.83 8.45
C ASP A 53 -9.54 7.80 8.14
N PRO A 54 -8.52 7.69 9.01
CA PRO A 54 -7.40 6.76 8.80
C PRO A 54 -7.82 5.29 8.79
N HIS A 55 -9.02 4.97 9.27
CA HIS A 55 -9.50 3.59 9.42
C HIS A 55 -10.53 3.17 8.35
N SER A 56 -11.01 4.08 7.52
CA SER A 56 -12.08 3.83 6.53
C SER A 56 -11.75 2.76 5.47
N GLU A 57 -10.49 2.58 5.14
CA GLU A 57 -10.09 1.73 4.00
C GLU A 57 -9.39 0.40 4.41
N GLY A 58 -9.81 -0.21 5.49
CA GLY A 58 -9.42 -1.59 5.75
C GLY A 58 -8.60 -1.86 7.01
N MET A 59 -8.48 -3.14 7.32
CA MET A 59 -7.80 -3.66 8.51
C MET A 59 -6.27 -3.48 8.44
N GLY A 60 -5.64 -3.35 9.59
CA GLY A 60 -4.19 -3.32 9.74
C GLY A 60 -3.56 -1.92 9.67
N ARG A 61 -4.35 -0.88 9.64
CA ARG A 61 -3.86 0.50 9.72
C ARG A 61 -3.64 0.88 11.19
N THR A 62 -2.43 1.28 11.50
CA THR A 62 -2.02 1.60 12.89
C THR A 62 -1.94 3.10 13.15
N MET A 63 -2.15 3.95 12.14
CA MET A 63 -2.18 5.39 12.33
C MET A 63 -3.40 5.79 13.18
N PRO A 64 -3.22 6.43 14.34
CA PRO A 64 -4.34 6.86 15.16
C PRO A 64 -5.07 8.04 14.51
N ASP A 65 -6.39 8.08 14.67
CA ASP A 65 -7.17 9.28 14.33
C ASP A 65 -6.91 10.37 15.38
N ARG A 66 -6.02 11.31 15.03
CA ARG A 66 -5.66 12.44 15.89
C ARG A 66 -6.59 13.63 15.72
N LEU A 67 -7.47 13.58 14.72
CA LEU A 67 -8.39 14.67 14.37
C LEU A 67 -9.84 14.38 14.78
N HIS A 68 -10.09 13.26 15.46
CA HIS A 68 -11.44 12.83 15.87
C HIS A 68 -12.18 13.84 16.76
N GLY A 69 -11.43 14.66 17.52
CA GLY A 69 -12.01 15.70 18.40
C GLY A 69 -12.33 17.01 17.70
N LEU A 70 -11.93 17.17 16.44
CA LEU A 70 -12.22 18.35 15.62
C LEU A 70 -13.45 18.10 14.75
N ALA A 71 -14.24 19.13 14.52
CA ALA A 71 -15.44 19.02 13.68
C ALA A 71 -15.57 20.21 12.72
N GLY A 72 -16.31 20.00 11.63
CA GLY A 72 -16.65 21.05 10.68
C GLY A 72 -15.45 21.75 10.07
N SER A 73 -15.53 23.07 9.96
CA SER A 73 -14.50 23.89 9.31
C SER A 73 -13.14 23.88 9.99
N GLU A 74 -13.06 23.61 11.28
CA GLU A 74 -11.78 23.52 12.00
C GLU A 74 -11.02 22.28 11.56
N LYS A 75 -11.68 21.11 11.49
CA LYS A 75 -11.08 19.87 10.97
C LYS A 75 -10.62 20.05 9.53
N GLU A 76 -11.45 20.63 8.69
CA GLU A 76 -11.17 20.88 7.28
C GLU A 76 -9.91 21.76 7.12
N ALA A 77 -9.82 22.88 7.85
CA ALA A 77 -8.64 23.78 7.80
C ALA A 77 -7.36 23.07 8.22
N VAL A 78 -7.40 22.23 9.25
CA VAL A 78 -6.24 21.46 9.71
C VAL A 78 -5.85 20.42 8.67
N VAL A 79 -6.81 19.68 8.12
CA VAL A 79 -6.57 18.68 7.06
C VAL A 79 -5.94 19.32 5.84
N GLU A 80 -6.49 20.44 5.33
CA GLU A 80 -5.92 21.12 4.16
C GLU A 80 -4.50 21.62 4.41
N SER A 81 -4.24 22.17 5.58
CA SER A 81 -2.89 22.62 5.95
C SER A 81 -1.89 21.46 5.94
N LEU A 82 -2.28 20.30 6.47
CA LEU A 82 -1.46 19.10 6.46
C LEU A 82 -1.28 18.55 5.03
N VAL A 83 -2.32 18.53 4.21
CA VAL A 83 -2.25 18.11 2.80
C VAL A 83 -1.24 18.96 2.05
N HIS A 84 -1.35 20.28 2.12
CA HIS A 84 -0.44 21.18 1.43
C HIS A 84 1.02 21.00 1.88
N TYR A 85 1.24 20.84 3.17
CA TYR A 85 2.59 20.62 3.71
C TYR A 85 3.16 19.28 3.24
N LEU A 86 2.39 18.19 3.34
CA LEU A 86 2.83 16.85 2.93
C LEU A 86 3.11 16.77 1.43
N ILE A 87 2.29 17.42 0.60
CA ILE A 87 2.54 17.49 -0.84
C ILE A 87 3.81 18.28 -1.14
N SER A 88 4.05 19.40 -0.44
CA SER A 88 5.26 20.20 -0.66
C SER A 88 6.58 19.47 -0.34
N MET A 89 6.51 18.41 0.45
CA MET A 89 7.68 17.58 0.78
C MET A 89 7.91 16.43 -0.23
N GLN A 90 6.95 16.13 -1.09
CA GLN A 90 7.10 15.06 -2.07
C GLN A 90 7.97 15.51 -3.24
N ALA A 91 8.71 14.56 -3.84
CA ALA A 91 9.40 14.84 -5.09
C ALA A 91 8.36 15.04 -6.22
N ASP A 92 8.69 15.90 -7.20
CA ASP A 92 7.81 16.23 -8.34
C ASP A 92 7.62 15.04 -9.32
N GLU A 93 7.10 13.94 -8.84
CA GLU A 93 6.79 12.77 -9.67
C GLU A 93 5.30 12.66 -10.04
N HIS A 94 4.56 13.78 -9.91
CA HIS A 94 3.16 13.83 -10.28
C HIS A 94 3.02 14.10 -11.78
N GLY A 95 2.72 13.05 -12.55
CA GLY A 95 2.01 13.33 -13.79
C GLY A 95 2.54 12.89 -15.12
N ALA A 96 3.28 11.81 -15.24
CA ALA A 96 3.31 11.13 -16.52
C ALA A 96 2.04 10.25 -16.64
N LYS A 97 1.04 10.70 -17.38
CA LYS A 97 0.00 9.80 -17.91
C LYS A 97 0.73 8.79 -18.78
N THR A 98 1.09 7.66 -18.19
CA THR A 98 1.69 6.57 -18.96
C THR A 98 0.57 6.01 -19.82
N GLY A 99 0.68 6.14 -21.14
CA GLY A 99 -0.24 5.47 -22.06
C GLY A 99 -0.31 3.98 -21.74
N LEU A 100 -1.49 3.39 -21.88
CA LEU A 100 -1.67 1.96 -21.68
C LEU A 100 -0.84 1.22 -22.73
N ASP A 101 0.14 0.46 -22.27
CA ASP A 101 0.97 -0.43 -23.07
C ASP A 101 0.48 -1.86 -22.77
N GLU A 102 -0.30 -2.42 -23.69
CA GLU A 102 -0.92 -3.73 -23.55
C GLU A 102 0.09 -4.85 -23.25
N PHE A 103 1.27 -4.76 -23.86
CA PHE A 103 2.34 -5.73 -23.60
C PHE A 103 2.83 -5.64 -22.14
N LYS A 104 3.00 -4.43 -21.63
CA LYS A 104 3.40 -4.24 -20.23
C LYS A 104 2.29 -4.62 -19.25
N LEU A 105 1.04 -4.37 -19.61
CA LEU A 105 -0.09 -4.81 -18.77
C LEU A 105 -0.12 -6.32 -18.65
N GLU A 106 0.00 -7.05 -19.75
CA GLU A 106 0.00 -8.52 -19.75
C GLU A 106 1.23 -9.09 -19.03
N ASN A 107 2.41 -8.52 -19.27
CA ASN A 107 3.61 -8.89 -18.53
C ASN A 107 3.46 -8.61 -17.02
N GLY A 108 2.90 -7.48 -16.66
CA GLY A 108 2.61 -7.13 -15.26
C GLY A 108 1.63 -8.09 -14.60
N ARG A 109 0.61 -8.52 -15.32
CA ARG A 109 -0.33 -9.54 -14.87
C ARG A 109 0.38 -10.86 -14.59
N GLN A 110 1.17 -11.35 -15.55
CA GLN A 110 1.93 -12.60 -15.38
C GLN A 110 2.89 -12.52 -14.20
N LEU A 111 3.62 -11.43 -14.06
CA LEU A 111 4.53 -11.21 -12.94
C LEU A 111 3.80 -11.18 -11.61
N PHE A 112 2.66 -10.49 -11.51
CA PHE A 112 1.86 -10.41 -10.29
C PHE A 112 1.50 -11.81 -9.76
N HIS A 113 1.18 -12.74 -10.67
CA HIS A 113 0.87 -14.12 -10.32
C HIS A 113 2.11 -14.97 -10.03
N THR A 114 3.22 -14.76 -10.75
CA THR A 114 4.38 -15.68 -10.69
C THR A 114 5.42 -15.32 -9.65
N VAL A 115 5.59 -14.02 -9.32
CA VAL A 115 6.58 -13.59 -8.32
C VAL A 115 6.05 -13.62 -6.88
N GLY A 116 4.78 -13.97 -6.69
CA GLY A 116 4.21 -14.22 -5.36
C GLY A 116 3.34 -13.11 -4.77
N CYS A 117 2.99 -12.06 -5.54
CA CYS A 117 2.10 -10.98 -5.05
C CYS A 117 0.74 -11.53 -4.60
N VAL A 118 0.23 -12.55 -5.31
CA VAL A 118 -1.05 -13.23 -5.00
C VAL A 118 -1.06 -13.97 -3.66
N SER A 119 0.11 -14.21 -3.06
CA SER A 119 0.17 -14.83 -1.73
C SER A 119 -0.35 -13.91 -0.62
N CYS A 120 -0.36 -12.61 -0.85
CA CYS A 120 -0.82 -11.60 0.10
C CYS A 120 -1.94 -10.71 -0.45
N HIS A 121 -2.02 -10.54 -1.78
CA HIS A 121 -3.00 -9.68 -2.45
C HIS A 121 -3.93 -10.51 -3.34
N SER A 122 -5.21 -10.29 -3.25
CA SER A 122 -6.17 -10.98 -4.13
C SER A 122 -5.92 -10.61 -5.60
N PRO A 123 -6.09 -11.58 -6.52
CA PRO A 123 -6.07 -11.31 -7.96
C PRO A 123 -7.05 -10.20 -8.32
N GLN A 124 -6.68 -9.40 -9.33
CA GLN A 124 -7.48 -8.25 -9.77
C GLN A 124 -8.40 -8.60 -10.95
N GLU A 125 -8.34 -9.84 -11.43
CA GLU A 125 -9.15 -10.34 -12.53
C GLU A 125 -10.50 -10.88 -12.06
N THR A 126 -11.50 -10.65 -12.88
CA THR A 126 -12.76 -11.39 -12.78
C THR A 126 -12.59 -12.83 -13.30
N PRO A 127 -13.43 -13.78 -12.88
CA PRO A 127 -13.40 -15.13 -13.43
C PRO A 127 -13.50 -15.17 -14.96
N ALA A 128 -14.26 -14.28 -15.58
CA ALA A 128 -14.41 -14.19 -17.03
C ALA A 128 -13.12 -13.74 -17.74
N GLU A 129 -12.34 -12.87 -17.12
CA GLU A 129 -11.03 -12.44 -17.66
C GLU A 129 -9.99 -13.57 -17.59
N LEU A 130 -10.12 -14.47 -16.61
CA LEU A 130 -9.23 -15.62 -16.47
C LEU A 130 -9.52 -16.73 -17.48
N GLU A 131 -10.79 -16.91 -17.91
CA GLU A 131 -11.19 -17.96 -18.86
C GLU A 131 -10.61 -17.75 -20.26
N GLY A 132 -10.30 -16.51 -20.66
CA GLY A 132 -9.76 -16.16 -21.99
C GLY A 132 -8.23 -16.14 -22.08
N THR A 133 -7.51 -16.35 -20.99
CA THR A 133 -6.07 -16.17 -20.94
C THR A 133 -5.30 -17.49 -20.87
N ALA A 134 -4.29 -17.63 -21.74
CA ALA A 134 -3.40 -18.81 -21.77
C ALA A 134 -2.41 -18.85 -20.57
N ILE A 135 -2.84 -18.47 -19.36
CA ILE A 135 -2.05 -18.74 -18.18
C ILE A 135 -2.14 -20.24 -17.87
N LYS A 136 -1.24 -20.99 -18.50
CA LYS A 136 -0.88 -22.32 -18.02
C LYS A 136 0.14 -22.20 -16.87
N GLY A 137 -0.21 -21.42 -15.87
CA GLY A 137 0.40 -21.55 -14.54
C GLY A 137 -0.25 -22.70 -13.80
N PRO A 138 0.29 -23.11 -12.64
CA PRO A 138 -0.40 -24.08 -11.81
C PRO A 138 -1.82 -23.54 -11.61
N THR A 139 -2.80 -24.30 -12.11
CA THR A 139 -4.21 -24.01 -11.91
C THR A 139 -4.46 -24.14 -10.42
N PHE A 140 -4.26 -23.05 -9.69
CA PHE A 140 -4.86 -22.93 -8.38
C PHE A 140 -6.36 -22.93 -8.64
N PRO A 141 -7.10 -23.93 -8.17
CA PRO A 141 -8.54 -23.93 -8.35
C PRO A 141 -9.08 -22.62 -7.82
N ALA A 142 -9.76 -21.85 -8.67
CA ALA A 142 -10.33 -20.55 -8.32
C ALA A 142 -11.21 -20.60 -7.05
N ALA A 143 -11.73 -21.77 -6.71
CA ALA A 143 -12.48 -22.05 -5.48
C ALA A 143 -11.62 -22.40 -4.25
N GLY A 144 -10.31 -22.58 -4.38
CA GLY A 144 -9.47 -23.04 -3.27
C GLY A 144 -8.47 -22.03 -2.72
N VAL A 145 -8.10 -21.02 -3.51
CA VAL A 145 -7.14 -19.97 -3.07
C VAL A 145 -7.89 -18.79 -2.47
N GLY A 146 -9.04 -18.41 -3.04
CA GLY A 146 -9.89 -17.35 -2.49
C GLY A 146 -10.43 -17.65 -1.10
N ASP A 147 -10.88 -18.89 -0.86
CA ASP A 147 -11.49 -19.29 0.42
C ASP A 147 -10.46 -19.48 1.56
N ARG A 148 -9.22 -19.87 1.25
CA ARG A 148 -8.19 -20.03 2.28
C ARG A 148 -7.60 -18.71 2.78
N PHE A 149 -7.70 -17.66 2.00
CA PHE A 149 -7.15 -16.34 2.29
C PHE A 149 -8.20 -15.22 2.29
N ALA A 150 -9.48 -15.55 2.14
CA ALA A 150 -10.57 -14.56 2.12
C ALA A 150 -10.64 -13.70 3.40
N GLY A 151 -10.08 -14.20 4.52
CA GLY A 151 -9.97 -13.44 5.76
C GLY A 151 -8.64 -12.67 5.91
N ASP A 152 -7.59 -13.03 5.17
CA ASP A 152 -6.23 -12.55 5.39
C ASP A 152 -5.64 -11.76 4.20
N SER A 153 -6.38 -11.65 3.08
CA SER A 153 -5.92 -10.91 1.91
C SER A 153 -5.86 -9.41 2.18
N ILE A 154 -4.73 -8.81 1.84
CA ILE A 154 -4.52 -7.35 1.96
C ILE A 154 -5.07 -6.69 0.70
N PRO A 155 -6.17 -5.92 0.79
CA PRO A 155 -6.75 -5.27 -0.37
C PRO A 155 -5.82 -4.18 -0.90
N LEU A 156 -5.69 -4.08 -2.22
CA LEU A 156 -4.88 -3.03 -2.86
C LEU A 156 -5.59 -1.67 -2.86
N GLY A 157 -6.92 -1.67 -2.84
CA GLY A 157 -7.72 -0.45 -2.94
C GLY A 157 -7.56 0.24 -4.30
N ASP A 158 -7.99 1.49 -4.39
CA ASP A 158 -7.84 2.32 -5.60
C ASP A 158 -6.43 2.95 -5.65
N LEU A 159 -5.50 2.24 -6.27
CA LEU A 159 -4.11 2.66 -6.37
C LEU A 159 -3.92 3.88 -7.28
N ALA A 160 -4.72 4.02 -8.34
CA ALA A 160 -4.61 5.17 -9.25
C ALA A 160 -5.03 6.48 -8.59
N ARG A 161 -5.97 6.41 -7.63
CA ARG A 161 -6.32 7.57 -6.79
C ARG A 161 -5.27 7.87 -5.73
N LYS A 162 -4.52 6.85 -5.33
CA LYS A 162 -3.55 6.96 -4.25
C LYS A 162 -2.22 7.54 -4.71
N THR A 163 -1.69 7.06 -5.84
CA THR A 163 -0.34 7.38 -6.29
C THR A 163 -0.22 7.23 -7.81
N SER A 164 0.88 7.69 -8.40
CA SER A 164 1.17 7.47 -9.82
C SER A 164 1.74 6.08 -10.09
N VAL A 165 1.62 5.61 -11.34
CA VAL A 165 2.25 4.35 -11.79
C VAL A 165 3.76 4.37 -11.60
N THR A 166 4.40 5.51 -11.85
CA THR A 166 5.85 5.68 -11.68
C THR A 166 6.26 5.56 -10.22
N ALA A 167 5.55 6.23 -9.33
CA ALA A 167 5.81 6.17 -7.89
C ALA A 167 5.51 4.77 -7.32
N LEU A 168 4.47 4.12 -7.82
CA LEU A 168 4.14 2.75 -7.44
C LEU A 168 5.23 1.77 -7.91
N ALA A 169 5.75 1.92 -9.14
CA ALA A 169 6.85 1.11 -9.64
C ALA A 169 8.09 1.25 -8.75
N LYS A 170 8.47 2.49 -8.42
CA LYS A 170 9.59 2.75 -7.52
C LYS A 170 9.41 2.13 -6.13
N PHE A 171 8.20 2.17 -5.59
CA PHE A 171 7.87 1.47 -4.35
C PHE A 171 8.02 -0.05 -4.48
N LEU A 172 7.62 -0.64 -5.60
CA LEU A 172 7.71 -2.09 -5.84
C LEU A 172 9.16 -2.57 -5.99
N GLU A 173 10.09 -1.73 -6.46
CA GLU A 173 11.51 -2.04 -6.53
C GLU A 173 12.11 -2.27 -5.12
N ASP A 174 11.78 -1.39 -4.17
CA ASP A 174 12.23 -1.51 -2.77
C ASP A 174 11.16 -0.98 -1.79
N PRO A 175 10.18 -1.82 -1.42
CA PRO A 175 9.12 -1.43 -0.49
C PRO A 175 9.63 -1.01 0.89
N LEU A 176 10.74 -1.61 1.35
CA LEU A 176 11.28 -1.37 2.68
C LEU A 176 12.05 -0.05 2.76
N ALA A 177 12.57 0.49 1.66
CA ALA A 177 13.15 1.83 1.63
C ALA A 177 12.15 2.91 2.04
N SER A 178 10.90 2.79 1.56
CA SER A 178 9.82 3.73 1.91
C SER A 178 9.09 3.38 3.20
N ARG A 179 9.05 2.11 3.54
CA ARG A 179 8.33 1.56 4.71
C ARG A 179 9.19 0.54 5.43
N PRO A 180 10.16 0.97 6.25
CA PRO A 180 11.15 0.07 6.86
C PRO A 180 10.57 -1.06 7.71
N SER A 181 9.41 -0.85 8.31
CA SER A 181 8.68 -1.88 9.05
C SER A 181 7.44 -2.41 8.31
N GLY A 182 7.38 -2.20 6.99
CA GLY A 182 6.31 -2.73 6.16
C GLY A 182 6.34 -4.26 6.09
N ARG A 183 5.18 -4.86 5.91
CA ARG A 183 5.06 -6.33 5.75
C ARG A 183 5.31 -6.80 4.32
N MET A 184 5.30 -5.88 3.35
CA MET A 184 5.57 -6.22 1.96
C MET A 184 7.07 -6.44 1.77
N PRO A 185 7.51 -7.65 1.38
CA PRO A 185 8.92 -7.94 1.18
C PRO A 185 9.44 -7.29 -0.10
N SER A 186 10.76 -7.06 -0.16
CA SER A 186 11.43 -6.79 -1.43
C SER A 186 11.56 -8.10 -2.21
N LEU A 187 11.03 -8.11 -3.44
CA LEU A 187 11.02 -9.29 -4.32
C LEU A 187 12.16 -9.25 -5.35
N GLY A 188 13.06 -8.26 -5.27
CA GLY A 188 14.19 -8.11 -6.19
C GLY A 188 13.76 -7.80 -7.62
N LEU A 189 12.66 -7.09 -7.80
CA LEU A 189 12.16 -6.72 -9.12
C LEU A 189 13.09 -5.72 -9.82
N SER A 190 13.32 -5.92 -11.11
CA SER A 190 13.91 -4.89 -11.95
C SER A 190 12.93 -3.72 -12.16
N SER A 191 13.44 -2.55 -12.53
CA SER A 191 12.60 -1.37 -12.80
C SER A 191 11.55 -1.63 -13.90
N SER A 192 11.86 -2.48 -14.87
CA SER A 192 10.92 -2.86 -15.94
C SER A 192 9.79 -3.74 -15.41
N GLU A 193 10.10 -4.73 -14.60
CA GLU A 193 9.12 -5.63 -13.97
C GLU A 193 8.22 -4.87 -12.98
N ALA A 194 8.82 -4.06 -12.12
CA ALA A 194 8.10 -3.20 -11.19
C ALA A 194 7.12 -2.26 -11.90
N LYS A 195 7.55 -1.67 -13.02
CA LYS A 195 6.69 -0.80 -13.85
C LYS A 195 5.55 -1.58 -14.51
N SER A 196 5.80 -2.78 -15.01
CA SER A 196 4.76 -3.63 -15.60
C SER A 196 3.71 -4.03 -14.56
N ILE A 197 4.14 -4.46 -13.37
CA ILE A 197 3.23 -4.78 -12.25
C ILE A 197 2.43 -3.53 -11.84
N ALA A 198 3.09 -2.38 -11.69
CA ALA A 198 2.42 -1.13 -11.31
C ALA A 198 1.34 -0.73 -12.33
N MET A 199 1.61 -0.84 -13.62
CA MET A 199 0.60 -0.60 -14.67
C MET A 199 -0.57 -1.57 -14.58
N TYR A 200 -0.29 -2.84 -14.33
CA TYR A 200 -1.33 -3.86 -14.20
C TYR A 200 -2.25 -3.60 -13.00
N ILE A 201 -1.70 -3.40 -11.81
CA ILE A 201 -2.51 -3.23 -10.59
C ILE A 201 -3.21 -1.86 -10.49
N ALA A 202 -2.76 -0.86 -11.26
CA ALA A 202 -3.40 0.45 -11.35
C ALA A 202 -4.39 0.56 -12.54
N ARG A 203 -4.54 -0.51 -13.36
CA ARG A 203 -5.45 -0.50 -14.52
C ARG A 203 -6.92 -0.39 -14.08
N GLY A 204 -7.75 0.18 -14.92
CA GLY A 204 -9.20 0.26 -14.69
C GLY A 204 -9.65 1.22 -13.60
N GLN A 205 -8.74 1.86 -12.89
CA GLN A 205 -9.02 2.80 -11.81
C GLN A 205 -8.89 4.27 -12.27
N ALA A 206 -8.51 4.50 -13.51
CA ALA A 206 -8.18 5.82 -14.05
C ALA A 206 -9.34 6.52 -14.78
N THR A 207 -10.58 6.03 -14.65
CA THR A 207 -11.77 6.64 -15.27
C THR A 207 -12.67 7.22 -14.21
N GLY A 208 -12.36 8.45 -13.80
CA GLY A 208 -13.20 9.25 -12.93
C GLY A 208 -12.70 10.68 -12.84
#